data_6b7c08156404231868976a492f67a85a
#
_entry.id   6b7c08156404231868976a492f67a85a
#
_cell.length_a   1.000
_cell.length_b   1.000
_cell.length_c   1.000
_cell.angle_alpha   90.00
_cell.angle_beta   90.00
_cell.angle_gamma   90.00
#
_symmetry.space_group_name_H-M   'P 1'
#
loop_
_entity.id
_entity.type
_entity.pdbx_description
1 polymer ?
#
loop_
_entity_poly.entity_id
_entity_poly.type
_entity_poly.pdbx_seq_one_letter_code
_entity_poly.pdbx_strand_id
1 'polypeptide(L)'
;MSRTEISQLGEFALIDRLTEAFPLRHESSHKGVGDDAAVIATPDGMQTLLTTDLLLEGIHFDLTYTPLKHLGYKAAIGSFSDLYAMNAHPQQLLCSVGVSQRFAVEDLEELYAGLRLACERYGVDLVGGDTSASLTGLCLSITAVGVARPEEVVYRSGAKPTDLICVSGNLGAAYMGLQLLEREKRVFAGQEGEFDPDFAQHEYILERQLKPEARQDIILALRAEGLRPTAMIDDTDGLASELLHLSKQSGVGVRVYEDRLPVDVETHRMAEEL
;
A
#
# COMPACT_ATOMS: atom_id res chain seq x y z
N MET A 1 -5.49 17.77 -32.84
CA MET A 1 -5.54 17.94 -31.39
C MET A 1 -4.12 17.73 -30.90
N SER A 2 -3.60 18.59 -30.04
CA SER A 2 -2.27 18.40 -29.42
C SER A 2 -2.33 17.20 -28.47
N ARG A 3 -1.37 16.29 -28.58
CA ARG A 3 -1.21 15.17 -27.66
C ARG A 3 -0.61 15.71 -26.35
N THR A 4 -1.21 15.37 -25.23
CA THR A 4 -0.68 15.67 -23.88
C THR A 4 0.05 14.43 -23.37
N GLU A 5 1.32 14.55 -23.05
CA GLU A 5 2.09 13.45 -22.48
C GLU A 5 1.70 13.24 -21.00
N ILE A 6 1.60 11.97 -20.57
CA ILE A 6 1.21 11.60 -19.20
C ILE A 6 2.14 12.23 -18.16
N SER A 7 3.45 12.28 -18.46
CA SER A 7 4.48 12.89 -17.60
C SER A 7 4.25 14.36 -17.27
N GLN A 8 3.46 15.08 -18.08
CA GLN A 8 3.12 16.49 -17.83
C GLN A 8 2.03 16.66 -16.78
N LEU A 9 1.21 15.65 -16.56
CA LEU A 9 0.12 15.68 -15.59
C LEU A 9 0.52 15.10 -14.23
N GLY A 10 1.34 14.06 -14.24
CA GLY A 10 1.54 13.21 -13.08
C GLY A 10 0.34 12.31 -12.80
N GLU A 11 0.49 11.38 -11.87
CA GLU A 11 -0.48 10.32 -11.60
C GLU A 11 -1.83 10.85 -11.12
N PHE A 12 -1.84 11.65 -10.06
CA PHE A 12 -3.09 12.12 -9.43
C PHE A 12 -3.91 13.04 -10.34
N ALA A 13 -3.25 13.95 -11.08
CA ALA A 13 -3.97 14.80 -12.02
C ALA A 13 -4.47 14.00 -13.23
N LEU A 14 -3.80 12.90 -13.60
CA LEU A 14 -4.30 11.97 -14.60
C LEU A 14 -5.56 11.25 -14.10
N ILE A 15 -5.54 10.72 -12.87
CA ILE A 15 -6.69 10.07 -12.24
C ILE A 15 -7.88 11.03 -12.18
N ASP A 16 -7.69 12.23 -11.63
CA ASP A 16 -8.73 13.26 -11.57
C ASP A 16 -9.36 13.50 -12.95
N ARG A 17 -8.53 13.68 -13.98
CA ARG A 17 -8.98 13.94 -15.36
C ARG A 17 -9.74 12.78 -15.99
N LEU A 18 -9.30 11.54 -15.73
CA LEU A 18 -9.93 10.35 -16.30
C LEU A 18 -11.26 10.03 -15.61
N THR A 19 -11.40 10.36 -14.33
CA THR A 19 -12.56 10.00 -13.51
C THR A 19 -13.61 11.11 -13.40
N GLU A 20 -13.30 12.35 -13.76
CA GLU A 20 -14.21 13.51 -13.75
C GLU A 20 -15.55 13.24 -14.47
N ALA A 21 -15.54 12.47 -15.55
CA ALA A 21 -16.73 12.13 -16.33
C ALA A 21 -17.58 10.99 -15.75
N PHE A 22 -17.20 10.42 -14.59
CA PHE A 22 -17.89 9.29 -13.95
C PHE A 22 -18.60 9.71 -12.66
N PRO A 23 -19.76 10.39 -12.72
CA PRO A 23 -20.51 10.75 -11.51
C PRO A 23 -21.08 9.49 -10.86
N LEU A 24 -21.10 9.48 -9.54
CA LEU A 24 -21.83 8.46 -8.78
C LEU A 24 -23.34 8.55 -9.08
N ARG A 25 -23.95 7.42 -9.43
CA ARG A 25 -25.36 7.36 -9.88
C ARG A 25 -26.26 6.61 -8.90
N HIS A 26 -25.68 5.83 -8.01
CA HIS A 26 -26.41 5.04 -7.03
C HIS A 26 -26.32 5.70 -5.65
N GLU A 27 -27.44 5.82 -4.95
CA GLU A 27 -27.47 6.36 -3.59
C GLU A 27 -26.59 5.56 -2.61
N SER A 28 -26.40 4.27 -2.87
CA SER A 28 -25.51 3.42 -2.10
C SER A 28 -24.03 3.73 -2.29
N SER A 29 -23.63 4.42 -3.35
CA SER A 29 -22.23 4.81 -3.58
C SER A 29 -21.92 6.11 -2.81
N HIS A 30 -21.44 5.98 -1.57
CA HIS A 30 -21.20 7.13 -0.68
C HIS A 30 -19.90 7.86 -0.99
N LYS A 31 -18.86 7.13 -1.34
CA LYS A 31 -17.54 7.67 -1.74
C LYS A 31 -17.02 6.88 -2.92
N GLY A 32 -16.57 7.58 -3.96
CA GLY A 32 -15.86 7.01 -5.11
C GLY A 32 -14.38 7.36 -5.04
N VAL A 33 -13.79 7.68 -6.21
CA VAL A 33 -12.37 8.04 -6.35
C VAL A 33 -11.98 9.21 -5.46
N GLY A 34 -10.77 9.15 -4.89
CA GLY A 34 -10.16 10.23 -4.11
C GLY A 34 -10.03 9.97 -2.61
N ASP A 35 -10.18 8.73 -2.18
CA ASP A 35 -9.85 8.24 -0.83
C ASP A 35 -9.16 6.88 -0.94
N ASP A 36 -8.68 6.30 0.18
CA ASP A 36 -7.98 5.01 0.19
C ASP A 36 -8.85 3.86 -0.32
N ALA A 37 -10.15 3.92 -0.09
CA ALA A 37 -11.10 2.94 -0.63
C ALA A 37 -12.42 3.61 -1.04
N ALA A 38 -13.13 2.98 -1.99
CA ALA A 38 -14.52 3.31 -2.27
C ALA A 38 -15.42 2.86 -1.12
N VAL A 39 -16.51 3.63 -0.85
CA VAL A 39 -17.46 3.32 0.23
C VAL A 39 -18.85 3.12 -0.33
N ILE A 40 -19.43 1.93 -0.08
CA ILE A 40 -20.74 1.53 -0.56
C ILE A 40 -21.63 1.17 0.65
N ALA A 41 -22.79 1.80 0.76
CA ALA A 41 -23.78 1.46 1.79
C ALA A 41 -24.46 0.13 1.47
N THR A 42 -24.67 -0.70 2.47
CA THR A 42 -25.39 -1.97 2.35
C THR A 42 -26.77 -1.90 3.04
N PRO A 43 -27.72 -2.76 2.65
CA PRO A 43 -29.08 -2.71 3.20
C PRO A 43 -29.18 -2.94 4.71
N ASP A 44 -28.18 -3.56 5.32
CA ASP A 44 -28.08 -3.79 6.76
C ASP A 44 -27.57 -2.59 7.56
N GLY A 45 -27.31 -1.47 6.88
CA GLY A 45 -26.82 -0.24 7.50
C GLY A 45 -25.30 -0.20 7.70
N MET A 46 -24.57 -1.21 7.26
CA MET A 46 -23.11 -1.21 7.23
C MET A 46 -22.56 -0.45 6.01
N GLN A 47 -21.28 -0.23 5.99
CA GLN A 47 -20.52 0.25 4.84
C GLN A 47 -19.58 -0.86 4.37
N THR A 48 -19.61 -1.15 3.08
CA THR A 48 -18.58 -1.97 2.42
C THR A 48 -17.55 -1.04 1.81
N LEU A 49 -16.29 -1.28 2.14
CA LEU A 49 -15.15 -0.56 1.58
C LEU A 49 -14.40 -1.47 0.62
N LEU A 50 -14.04 -0.95 -0.55
CA LEU A 50 -13.34 -1.69 -1.59
C LEU A 50 -12.13 -0.88 -2.06
N THR A 51 -10.98 -1.53 -2.09
CA THR A 51 -9.77 -1.02 -2.71
C THR A 51 -9.21 -2.02 -3.71
N THR A 52 -8.39 -1.55 -4.63
CA THR A 52 -7.70 -2.40 -5.59
C THR A 52 -6.32 -1.83 -5.93
N ASP A 53 -5.32 -2.71 -5.91
CA ASP A 53 -3.94 -2.42 -6.27
C ASP A 53 -3.51 -3.19 -7.51
N LEU A 54 -2.60 -2.61 -8.26
CA LEU A 54 -1.95 -3.24 -9.41
C LEU A 54 -0.44 -3.22 -9.22
N LEU A 55 0.18 -4.39 -9.13
CA LEU A 55 1.62 -4.53 -8.99
C LEU A 55 2.21 -5.12 -10.29
N LEU A 56 3.17 -4.44 -10.86
CA LEU A 56 3.85 -4.81 -12.11
C LEU A 56 5.32 -5.08 -11.84
N GLU A 57 5.81 -6.19 -12.37
CA GLU A 57 7.23 -6.50 -12.36
C GLU A 57 8.06 -5.43 -13.07
N GLY A 58 9.19 -5.06 -12.47
CA GLY A 58 10.07 -4.00 -12.95
C GLY A 58 9.61 -2.58 -12.62
N ILE A 59 8.41 -2.41 -12.05
CA ILE A 59 7.87 -1.13 -11.58
C ILE A 59 7.72 -1.16 -10.06
N HIS A 60 6.90 -2.07 -9.52
CA HIS A 60 6.57 -2.15 -8.10
C HIS A 60 7.44 -3.17 -7.33
N PHE A 61 8.04 -4.10 -8.03
CA PHE A 61 8.94 -5.11 -7.48
C PHE A 61 9.94 -5.60 -8.53
N ASP A 62 11.08 -6.10 -8.05
CA ASP A 62 12.09 -6.75 -8.88
C ASP A 62 12.41 -8.14 -8.31
N LEU A 63 12.23 -9.16 -9.14
CA LEU A 63 12.42 -10.56 -8.74
C LEU A 63 13.90 -10.96 -8.56
N THR A 64 14.85 -10.09 -8.90
CA THR A 64 16.26 -10.31 -8.58
C THR A 64 16.48 -10.37 -7.06
N TYR A 65 15.72 -9.55 -6.31
CA TYR A 65 15.87 -9.44 -4.85
C TYR A 65 14.56 -9.57 -4.06
N THR A 66 13.41 -9.73 -4.73
CA THR A 66 12.12 -9.89 -4.05
C THR A 66 11.68 -11.35 -4.10
N PRO A 67 11.76 -12.11 -3.00
CA PRO A 67 11.25 -13.49 -2.97
C PRO A 67 9.73 -13.50 -3.22
N LEU A 68 9.26 -14.46 -4.01
CA LEU A 68 7.83 -14.55 -4.38
C LEU A 68 6.89 -14.65 -3.18
N LYS A 69 7.31 -15.34 -2.13
CA LYS A 69 6.54 -15.41 -0.89
C LYS A 69 6.40 -14.05 -0.20
N HIS A 70 7.47 -13.24 -0.17
CA HIS A 70 7.41 -11.87 0.35
C HIS A 70 6.54 -10.98 -0.53
N LEU A 71 6.65 -11.14 -1.86
CA LEU A 71 5.81 -10.40 -2.80
C LEU A 71 4.32 -10.68 -2.58
N GLY A 72 3.93 -11.95 -2.45
CA GLY A 72 2.54 -12.31 -2.18
C GLY A 72 2.03 -11.72 -0.86
N TYR A 73 2.85 -11.79 0.20
CA TYR A 73 2.53 -11.18 1.49
C TYR A 73 2.35 -9.66 1.35
N LYS A 74 3.36 -8.96 0.81
CA LYS A 74 3.36 -7.50 0.62
C LYS A 74 2.16 -7.03 -0.21
N ALA A 75 1.82 -7.75 -1.28
CA ALA A 75 0.69 -7.42 -2.15
C ALA A 75 -0.65 -7.40 -1.39
N ALA A 76 -0.90 -8.39 -0.53
CA ALA A 76 -2.09 -8.40 0.32
C ALA A 76 -2.07 -7.29 1.37
N ILE A 77 -0.89 -7.03 1.99
CA ILE A 77 -0.73 -6.03 3.04
C ILE A 77 -1.01 -4.61 2.54
N GLY A 78 -0.62 -4.27 1.30
CA GLY A 78 -0.95 -2.96 0.70
C GLY A 78 -2.45 -2.70 0.75
N SER A 79 -3.25 -3.58 0.15
CA SER A 79 -4.71 -3.42 0.13
C SER A 79 -5.37 -3.52 1.53
N PHE A 80 -4.77 -4.27 2.48
CA PHE A 80 -5.28 -4.25 3.86
C PHE A 80 -4.98 -2.91 4.56
N SER A 81 -3.86 -2.28 4.22
CA SER A 81 -3.47 -0.97 4.73
C SER A 81 -4.50 0.10 4.38
N ASP A 82 -4.95 0.17 3.12
CA ASP A 82 -6.01 1.09 2.67
C ASP A 82 -7.28 0.96 3.52
N LEU A 83 -7.71 -0.28 3.76
CA LEU A 83 -8.92 -0.53 4.56
C LEU A 83 -8.73 -0.11 6.01
N TYR A 84 -7.57 -0.38 6.61
CA TYR A 84 -7.26 0.10 7.96
C TYR A 84 -7.10 1.62 8.01
N ALA A 85 -6.56 2.27 6.96
CA ALA A 85 -6.49 3.72 6.84
C ALA A 85 -7.86 4.38 6.88
N MET A 86 -8.90 3.67 6.44
CA MET A 86 -10.28 4.13 6.56
C MET A 86 -11.03 3.58 7.79
N ASN A 87 -10.30 3.01 8.75
CA ASN A 87 -10.84 2.36 9.96
C ASN A 87 -11.85 1.23 9.64
N ALA A 88 -11.71 0.57 8.49
CA ALA A 88 -12.48 -0.61 8.15
C ALA A 88 -11.81 -1.89 8.65
N HIS A 89 -12.54 -2.98 8.63
CA HIS A 89 -12.07 -4.32 8.95
C HIS A 89 -12.00 -5.16 7.68
N PRO A 90 -10.81 -5.50 7.16
CA PRO A 90 -10.67 -6.39 6.01
C PRO A 90 -11.35 -7.74 6.25
N GLN A 91 -12.06 -8.26 5.26
CA GLN A 91 -12.76 -9.54 5.34
C GLN A 91 -12.46 -10.46 4.18
N GLN A 92 -12.40 -9.95 2.95
CA GLN A 92 -12.18 -10.75 1.75
C GLN A 92 -11.08 -10.15 0.89
N LEU A 93 -10.43 -11.04 0.13
CA LEU A 93 -9.39 -10.72 -0.85
C LEU A 93 -9.69 -11.45 -2.16
N LEU A 94 -9.47 -10.78 -3.29
CA LEU A 94 -9.38 -11.38 -4.62
C LEU A 94 -7.98 -11.09 -5.17
N CYS A 95 -7.40 -12.10 -5.86
CA CYS A 95 -6.09 -11.97 -6.48
C CYS A 95 -6.15 -12.38 -7.95
N SER A 96 -5.94 -11.44 -8.86
CA SER A 96 -5.78 -11.75 -10.28
C SER A 96 -4.29 -11.72 -10.64
N VAL A 97 -3.85 -12.74 -11.38
CA VAL A 97 -2.45 -12.98 -11.72
C VAL A 97 -2.25 -13.09 -13.23
N GLY A 98 -1.39 -12.24 -13.78
CA GLY A 98 -0.85 -12.36 -15.13
C GLY A 98 0.53 -12.99 -15.08
N VAL A 99 0.71 -14.18 -15.70
CA VAL A 99 1.92 -15.00 -15.56
C VAL A 99 2.60 -15.24 -16.91
N SER A 100 3.88 -14.96 -17.03
CA SER A 100 4.66 -15.30 -18.21
C SER A 100 5.18 -16.75 -18.18
N GLN A 101 5.52 -17.29 -19.35
CA GLN A 101 5.97 -18.70 -19.50
C GLN A 101 7.27 -19.05 -18.76
N ARG A 102 7.98 -18.08 -18.19
CA ARG A 102 9.19 -18.33 -17.43
C ARG A 102 8.95 -18.87 -16.02
N PHE A 103 7.72 -18.74 -15.51
CA PHE A 103 7.36 -19.22 -14.18
C PHE A 103 6.90 -20.67 -14.20
N ALA A 104 7.31 -21.43 -13.19
CA ALA A 104 6.82 -22.77 -12.90
C ALA A 104 5.61 -22.72 -11.93
N VAL A 105 4.99 -23.85 -11.71
CA VAL A 105 3.88 -23.98 -10.74
C VAL A 105 4.38 -23.67 -9.33
N GLU A 106 5.57 -24.13 -8.99
CA GLU A 106 6.21 -23.94 -7.68
C GLU A 106 6.44 -22.44 -7.36
N ASP A 107 6.75 -21.63 -8.36
CA ASP A 107 6.88 -20.19 -8.21
C ASP A 107 5.55 -19.55 -7.78
N LEU A 108 4.45 -19.98 -8.36
CA LEU A 108 3.12 -19.51 -7.99
C LEU A 108 2.68 -20.07 -6.63
N GLU A 109 3.05 -21.29 -6.28
CA GLU A 109 2.82 -21.85 -4.94
C GLU A 109 3.52 -21.02 -3.86
N GLU A 110 4.76 -20.55 -4.10
CA GLU A 110 5.47 -19.64 -3.20
C GLU A 110 4.78 -18.27 -3.09
N LEU A 111 4.35 -17.70 -4.21
CA LEU A 111 3.59 -16.45 -4.21
C LEU A 111 2.31 -16.57 -3.37
N TYR A 112 1.53 -17.63 -3.62
CA TYR A 112 0.28 -17.89 -2.89
C TYR A 112 0.52 -18.29 -1.44
N ALA A 113 1.66 -18.88 -1.09
CA ALA A 113 2.04 -19.09 0.31
C ALA A 113 2.21 -17.77 1.07
N GLY A 114 2.72 -16.72 0.40
CA GLY A 114 2.76 -15.38 0.96
C GLY A 114 1.39 -14.74 1.16
N LEU A 115 0.53 -14.81 0.15
CA LEU A 115 -0.86 -14.35 0.24
C LEU A 115 -1.61 -15.05 1.38
N ARG A 116 -1.47 -16.38 1.47
CA ARG A 116 -2.08 -17.18 2.53
C ARG A 116 -1.61 -16.73 3.92
N LEU A 117 -0.31 -16.52 4.10
CA LEU A 117 0.23 -16.06 5.37
C LEU A 117 -0.37 -14.70 5.79
N ALA A 118 -0.54 -13.75 4.86
CA ALA A 118 -1.22 -12.49 5.12
C ALA A 118 -2.69 -12.72 5.51
N CYS A 119 -3.41 -13.52 4.73
CA CYS A 119 -4.81 -13.85 5.00
C CYS A 119 -5.00 -14.50 6.38
N GLU A 120 -4.17 -15.49 6.73
CA GLU A 120 -4.21 -16.15 8.03
C GLU A 120 -3.92 -15.18 9.18
N ARG A 121 -2.93 -14.30 9.02
CA ARG A 121 -2.52 -13.35 10.05
C ARG A 121 -3.58 -12.28 10.33
N TYR A 122 -4.25 -11.81 9.29
CA TYR A 122 -5.23 -10.73 9.40
C TYR A 122 -6.69 -11.20 9.42
N GLY A 123 -6.92 -12.51 9.34
CA GLY A 123 -8.27 -13.10 9.38
C GLY A 123 -9.10 -12.78 8.14
N VAL A 124 -8.48 -12.80 6.96
CA VAL A 124 -9.09 -12.46 5.67
C VAL A 124 -9.26 -13.70 4.82
N ASP A 125 -10.38 -13.84 4.12
CA ASP A 125 -10.66 -14.94 3.21
C ASP A 125 -10.23 -14.60 1.78
N LEU A 126 -9.41 -15.45 1.14
CA LEU A 126 -9.24 -15.41 -0.31
C LEU A 126 -10.47 -16.04 -0.98
N VAL A 127 -11.31 -15.22 -1.62
CA VAL A 127 -12.61 -15.66 -2.15
C VAL A 127 -12.65 -15.81 -3.66
N GLY A 128 -11.58 -15.43 -4.38
CA GLY A 128 -11.53 -15.58 -5.83
C GLY A 128 -10.35 -14.84 -6.46
N GLY A 129 -10.42 -14.71 -7.77
CA GLY A 129 -9.40 -14.05 -8.59
C GLY A 129 -9.50 -14.51 -10.04
N ASP A 130 -8.45 -14.22 -10.79
CA ASP A 130 -8.32 -14.64 -12.19
C ASP A 130 -6.87 -15.04 -12.48
N THR A 131 -6.65 -15.88 -13.49
CA THR A 131 -5.31 -16.25 -13.95
C THR A 131 -5.23 -16.13 -15.46
N SER A 132 -4.31 -15.30 -15.95
CA SER A 132 -4.11 -15.06 -17.38
C SER A 132 -2.64 -15.17 -17.77
N ALA A 133 -2.40 -15.42 -19.05
CA ALA A 133 -1.06 -15.34 -19.59
C ALA A 133 -0.60 -13.89 -19.71
N SER A 134 0.69 -13.66 -19.41
CA SER A 134 1.37 -12.37 -19.62
C SER A 134 2.55 -12.54 -20.58
N LEU A 135 2.80 -11.56 -21.42
CA LEU A 135 3.97 -11.50 -22.29
C LEU A 135 5.15 -10.75 -21.66
N THR A 136 4.92 -9.99 -20.58
CA THR A 136 5.86 -9.02 -20.04
C THR A 136 6.29 -9.28 -18.60
N GLY A 137 6.06 -10.48 -18.07
CA GLY A 137 6.46 -10.83 -16.70
C GLY A 137 5.27 -11.12 -15.79
N LEU A 138 5.46 -10.89 -14.49
CA LEU A 138 4.44 -11.10 -13.47
C LEU A 138 3.66 -9.80 -13.22
N CYS A 139 2.34 -9.93 -13.20
CA CYS A 139 1.42 -8.85 -12.86
C CYS A 139 0.43 -9.38 -11.81
N LEU A 140 0.22 -8.60 -10.75
CA LEU A 140 -0.75 -8.93 -9.70
C LEU A 140 -1.77 -7.81 -9.61
N SER A 141 -3.06 -8.15 -9.57
CA SER A 141 -4.11 -7.23 -9.15
C SER A 141 -4.78 -7.78 -7.91
N ILE A 142 -4.70 -7.03 -6.83
CA ILE A 142 -5.29 -7.36 -5.54
C ILE A 142 -6.52 -6.48 -5.33
N THR A 143 -7.63 -7.08 -4.96
CA THR A 143 -8.82 -6.34 -4.54
C THR A 143 -9.18 -6.79 -3.14
N ALA A 144 -9.24 -5.86 -2.19
CA ALA A 144 -9.65 -6.15 -0.83
C ALA A 144 -11.01 -5.53 -0.52
N VAL A 145 -11.78 -6.26 0.27
CA VAL A 145 -13.11 -5.87 0.73
C VAL A 145 -13.12 -5.83 2.25
N GLY A 146 -13.55 -4.71 2.80
CA GLY A 146 -13.69 -4.51 4.23
C GLY A 146 -15.06 -3.97 4.61
N VAL A 147 -15.36 -3.97 5.89
CA VAL A 147 -16.60 -3.43 6.44
C VAL A 147 -16.34 -2.50 7.62
N ALA A 148 -17.20 -1.50 7.76
CA ALA A 148 -17.22 -0.61 8.91
C ALA A 148 -18.65 -0.13 9.18
N ARG A 149 -18.92 0.37 10.38
CA ARG A 149 -20.13 1.16 10.62
C ARG A 149 -19.97 2.54 10.00
N PRO A 150 -21.06 3.19 9.53
CA PRO A 150 -20.97 4.52 8.91
C PRO A 150 -20.27 5.56 9.79
N GLU A 151 -20.53 5.53 11.09
CA GLU A 151 -19.93 6.44 12.06
C GLU A 151 -18.46 6.13 12.37
N GLU A 152 -17.95 4.96 12.01
CA GLU A 152 -16.57 4.53 12.26
C GLU A 152 -15.64 4.87 11.09
N VAL A 153 -16.17 5.00 9.88
CA VAL A 153 -15.35 5.28 8.68
C VAL A 153 -14.60 6.60 8.85
N VAL A 154 -13.30 6.56 8.65
CA VAL A 154 -12.42 7.73 8.63
C VAL A 154 -11.98 7.97 7.19
N TYR A 155 -11.95 9.22 6.79
CA TYR A 155 -11.59 9.66 5.45
C TYR A 155 -10.29 10.48 5.49
N ARG A 156 -9.68 10.70 4.35
CA ARG A 156 -8.58 11.69 4.17
C ARG A 156 -9.05 13.12 4.47
N SER A 157 -10.34 13.38 4.38
CA SER A 157 -10.98 14.66 4.73
C SER A 157 -11.43 14.68 6.18
N GLY A 158 -11.43 15.87 6.81
CA GLY A 158 -11.97 16.08 8.16
C GLY A 158 -10.97 16.59 9.17
N ALA A 159 -9.69 16.68 8.82
CA ALA A 159 -8.68 17.33 9.67
C ALA A 159 -9.00 18.81 9.89
N LYS A 160 -8.72 19.31 11.09
CA LYS A 160 -9.05 20.67 11.54
C LYS A 160 -7.78 21.43 11.92
N PRO A 161 -7.82 22.75 11.88
CA PRO A 161 -6.74 23.57 12.45
C PRO A 161 -6.47 23.16 13.90
N THR A 162 -5.20 23.00 14.25
CA THR A 162 -4.69 22.57 15.57
C THR A 162 -4.73 21.06 15.84
N ASP A 163 -5.25 20.23 14.94
CA ASP A 163 -5.10 18.79 15.06
C ASP A 163 -3.62 18.40 15.06
N LEU A 164 -3.29 17.37 15.82
CA LEU A 164 -1.94 16.81 15.86
C LEU A 164 -1.79 15.75 14.75
N ILE A 165 -0.64 15.82 14.07
CA ILE A 165 -0.25 14.78 13.13
C ILE A 165 0.42 13.67 13.93
N CYS A 166 -0.13 12.46 13.83
CA CYS A 166 0.41 11.28 14.48
C CYS A 166 0.80 10.24 13.41
N VAL A 167 1.98 9.66 13.55
CA VAL A 167 2.49 8.60 12.68
C VAL A 167 2.67 7.34 13.51
N SER A 168 2.22 6.21 13.01
CA SER A 168 2.46 4.91 13.63
C SER A 168 3.66 4.23 12.97
N GLY A 169 4.68 3.89 13.75
CA GLY A 169 5.92 3.33 13.26
C GLY A 169 6.95 4.40 12.87
N ASN A 170 7.93 4.02 12.07
CA ASN A 170 9.05 4.85 11.65
C ASN A 170 9.05 5.07 10.14
N LEU A 171 9.53 6.22 9.70
CA LEU A 171 9.56 6.64 8.32
C LEU A 171 10.92 6.36 7.66
N GLY A 172 10.92 6.17 6.33
CA GLY A 172 12.11 6.07 5.50
C GLY A 172 12.78 4.69 5.46
N ALA A 173 12.48 3.79 6.38
CA ALA A 173 13.15 2.48 6.46
C ALA A 173 12.94 1.62 5.20
N ALA A 174 11.73 1.56 4.66
CA ALA A 174 11.43 0.82 3.43
C ALA A 174 12.20 1.41 2.23
N TYR A 175 12.30 2.73 2.14
CA TYR A 175 13.07 3.38 1.09
C TYR A 175 14.57 3.08 1.20
N MET A 176 15.14 3.10 2.40
CA MET A 176 16.54 2.70 2.61
C MET A 176 16.78 1.23 2.28
N GLY A 177 15.84 0.35 2.63
CA GLY A 177 15.87 -1.06 2.22
C GLY A 177 15.87 -1.23 0.70
N LEU A 178 15.05 -0.46 -0.01
CA LEU A 178 15.03 -0.45 -1.48
C LEU A 178 16.37 0.03 -2.05
N GLN A 179 16.93 1.13 -1.52
CA GLN A 179 18.22 1.66 -1.99
C GLN A 179 19.36 0.66 -1.78
N LEU A 180 19.37 -0.05 -0.66
CA LEU A 180 20.32 -1.13 -0.40
C LEU A 180 20.18 -2.25 -1.44
N LEU A 181 18.97 -2.75 -1.67
CA LEU A 181 18.69 -3.82 -2.64
C LEU A 181 19.10 -3.41 -4.07
N GLU A 182 18.78 -2.19 -4.47
CA GLU A 182 19.17 -1.66 -5.79
C GLU A 182 20.68 -1.44 -5.92
N ARG A 183 21.37 -1.06 -4.83
CA ARG A 183 22.83 -0.97 -4.80
C ARG A 183 23.45 -2.34 -5.02
N GLU A 184 23.05 -3.34 -4.24
CA GLU A 184 23.57 -4.70 -4.33
C GLU A 184 23.28 -5.33 -5.70
N LYS A 185 22.08 -5.17 -6.23
CA LYS A 185 21.75 -5.60 -7.59
C LYS A 185 22.73 -5.02 -8.63
N ARG A 186 23.09 -3.74 -8.52
CA ARG A 186 24.07 -3.09 -9.42
C ARG A 186 25.47 -3.64 -9.23
N VAL A 187 25.89 -3.94 -8.01
CA VAL A 187 27.19 -4.53 -7.70
C VAL A 187 27.31 -5.94 -8.30
N PHE A 188 26.24 -6.74 -8.21
CA PHE A 188 26.20 -8.10 -8.75
C PHE A 188 25.93 -8.14 -10.26
N ALA A 189 25.45 -7.06 -10.85
CA ALA A 189 25.23 -6.98 -12.30
C ALA A 189 26.55 -7.16 -13.08
N GLY A 190 26.65 -8.24 -13.82
CA GLY A 190 27.87 -8.58 -14.60
C GLY A 190 28.87 -9.48 -13.87
N GLN A 191 28.58 -9.94 -12.66
CA GLN A 191 29.32 -11.03 -12.02
C GLN A 191 28.71 -12.38 -12.42
N GLU A 192 29.56 -13.39 -12.59
CA GLU A 192 29.10 -14.78 -12.76
C GLU A 192 28.76 -15.34 -11.38
N GLY A 193 27.47 -15.69 -11.15
CA GLY A 193 26.97 -16.25 -9.90
C GLY A 193 25.53 -15.85 -9.58
N GLU A 194 24.99 -16.46 -8.53
CA GLU A 194 23.68 -16.07 -7.99
C GLU A 194 23.80 -14.76 -7.18
N PHE A 195 22.70 -14.01 -7.10
CA PHE A 195 22.62 -12.83 -6.25
C PHE A 195 22.59 -13.27 -4.76
N ASP A 196 23.74 -13.16 -4.11
CA ASP A 196 23.93 -13.55 -2.70
C ASP A 196 24.70 -12.46 -1.93
N PRO A 197 24.11 -11.28 -1.71
CA PRO A 197 24.71 -10.21 -0.93
C PRO A 197 24.69 -10.50 0.56
N ASP A 198 25.67 -9.99 1.30
CA ASP A 198 25.67 -9.99 2.76
C ASP A 198 24.76 -8.85 3.29
N PHE A 199 23.63 -9.23 3.85
CA PHE A 199 22.67 -8.31 4.44
C PHE A 199 22.71 -8.25 5.99
N ALA A 200 23.76 -8.81 6.60
CA ALA A 200 23.93 -8.73 8.05
C ALA A 200 23.87 -7.28 8.56
N GLN A 201 23.11 -7.05 9.63
CA GLN A 201 22.84 -5.75 10.26
C GLN A 201 21.92 -4.78 9.46
N HIS A 202 21.24 -5.28 8.42
CA HIS A 202 20.28 -4.50 7.63
C HIS A 202 18.87 -5.12 7.65
N GLU A 203 18.63 -6.08 8.55
CA GLU A 203 17.38 -6.87 8.62
C GLU A 203 16.15 -5.97 8.77
N TYR A 204 16.23 -4.93 9.59
CA TYR A 204 15.12 -4.02 9.85
C TYR A 204 14.65 -3.28 8.58
N ILE A 205 15.56 -2.63 7.86
CA ILE A 205 15.20 -1.86 6.66
C ILE A 205 14.75 -2.77 5.51
N LEU A 206 15.32 -3.98 5.42
CA LEU A 206 14.92 -4.97 4.43
C LEU A 206 13.54 -5.57 4.75
N GLU A 207 13.27 -5.87 6.01
CA GLU A 207 11.95 -6.35 6.44
C GLU A 207 10.88 -5.28 6.12
N ARG A 208 11.14 -4.01 6.40
CA ARG A 208 10.23 -2.90 6.09
C ARG A 208 9.92 -2.79 4.60
N GLN A 209 10.88 -3.07 3.73
CA GLN A 209 10.71 -3.03 2.27
C GLN A 209 10.05 -4.30 1.71
N LEU A 210 10.50 -5.47 2.14
CA LEU A 210 10.11 -6.74 1.53
C LEU A 210 8.87 -7.37 2.19
N LYS A 211 8.64 -7.09 3.48
CA LYS A 211 7.56 -7.67 4.28
C LYS A 211 6.95 -6.62 5.23
N PRO A 212 6.33 -5.57 4.68
CA PRO A 212 5.65 -4.57 5.52
C PRO A 212 4.47 -5.19 6.28
N GLU A 213 4.00 -4.46 7.30
CA GLU A 213 2.86 -4.86 8.12
C GLU A 213 1.78 -3.78 8.07
N ALA A 214 0.54 -4.17 7.84
CA ALA A 214 -0.61 -3.27 8.02
C ALA A 214 -0.85 -3.00 9.51
N ARG A 215 -1.20 -1.76 9.85
CA ARG A 215 -1.28 -1.29 11.23
C ARG A 215 -2.62 -1.63 11.91
N GLN A 216 -3.04 -2.89 11.81
CA GLN A 216 -4.20 -3.42 12.53
C GLN A 216 -4.10 -3.18 14.04
N ASP A 217 -2.91 -3.33 14.61
CA ASP A 217 -2.62 -3.11 16.02
C ASP A 217 -3.04 -1.72 16.50
N ILE A 218 -2.74 -0.69 15.71
CA ILE A 218 -3.10 0.70 16.01
C ILE A 218 -4.60 0.91 15.88
N ILE A 219 -5.22 0.39 14.84
CA ILE A 219 -6.67 0.51 14.65
C ILE A 219 -7.44 -0.16 15.79
N LEU A 220 -7.00 -1.34 16.22
CA LEU A 220 -7.61 -2.01 17.36
C LEU A 220 -7.40 -1.24 18.68
N ALA A 221 -6.21 -0.66 18.90
CA ALA A 221 -5.94 0.16 20.07
C ALA A 221 -6.80 1.43 20.09
N LEU A 222 -6.91 2.15 18.96
CA LEU A 222 -7.77 3.33 18.86
C LEU A 222 -9.23 3.01 19.18
N ARG A 223 -9.74 1.91 18.63
CA ARG A 223 -11.12 1.44 18.91
C ARG A 223 -11.30 1.06 20.38
N ALA A 224 -10.34 0.37 21.00
CA ALA A 224 -10.41 -0.01 22.40
C ALA A 224 -10.49 1.21 23.33
N GLU A 225 -9.79 2.29 22.99
CA GLU A 225 -9.81 3.56 23.74
C GLU A 225 -10.96 4.49 23.32
N GLY A 226 -11.82 4.08 22.38
CA GLY A 226 -12.90 4.92 21.85
C GLY A 226 -12.42 6.16 21.10
N LEU A 227 -11.18 6.12 20.60
CA LEU A 227 -10.58 7.23 19.86
C LEU A 227 -10.84 7.05 18.36
N ARG A 228 -11.24 8.16 17.72
CA ARG A 228 -11.41 8.23 16.27
C ARG A 228 -10.64 9.42 15.71
N PRO A 229 -9.65 9.21 14.84
CA PRO A 229 -8.97 10.30 14.13
C PRO A 229 -9.93 11.16 13.33
N THR A 230 -9.63 12.45 13.20
CA THR A 230 -10.43 13.38 12.38
C THR A 230 -10.24 13.17 10.90
N ALA A 231 -9.01 12.75 10.49
CA ALA A 231 -8.66 12.30 9.16
C ALA A 231 -7.56 11.23 9.28
N MET A 232 -7.45 10.36 8.30
CA MET A 232 -6.44 9.30 8.29
C MET A 232 -6.10 8.93 6.85
N ILE A 233 -4.89 8.46 6.64
CA ILE A 233 -4.33 7.94 5.39
C ILE A 233 -3.23 6.95 5.78
N ASP A 234 -2.96 5.93 4.98
CA ASP A 234 -1.74 5.15 5.13
C ASP A 234 -0.54 5.87 4.50
N ASP A 235 0.68 5.48 4.86
CA ASP A 235 1.91 6.08 4.33
C ASP A 235 2.62 5.07 3.44
N THR A 236 2.32 5.12 2.15
CA THR A 236 2.87 4.24 1.11
C THR A 236 3.78 4.98 0.13
N ASP A 237 3.45 6.22 -0.22
CA ASP A 237 4.19 7.05 -1.18
C ASP A 237 5.10 8.08 -0.49
N GLY A 238 5.05 8.10 0.84
CA GLY A 238 5.88 8.93 1.70
C GLY A 238 5.16 10.13 2.29
N LEU A 239 5.58 10.48 3.51
CA LEU A 239 4.96 11.48 4.38
C LEU A 239 4.56 12.78 3.66
N ALA A 240 5.40 13.28 2.75
CA ALA A 240 5.13 14.54 2.06
C ALA A 240 3.91 14.45 1.14
N SER A 241 3.78 13.35 0.38
CA SER A 241 2.64 13.05 -0.47
C SER A 241 1.37 12.94 0.36
N GLU A 242 1.40 12.12 1.40
CA GLU A 242 0.23 11.84 2.23
C GLU A 242 -0.27 13.08 2.97
N LEU A 243 0.62 13.90 3.49
CA LEU A 243 0.25 15.17 4.11
C LEU A 243 -0.35 16.17 3.12
N LEU A 244 0.08 16.17 1.85
CA LEU A 244 -0.53 16.97 0.80
C LEU A 244 -1.96 16.51 0.49
N HIS A 245 -2.20 15.19 0.47
CA HIS A 245 -3.54 14.63 0.32
C HIS A 245 -4.47 15.02 1.46
N LEU A 246 -4.06 14.81 2.71
CA LEU A 246 -4.82 15.23 3.90
C LEU A 246 -5.10 16.73 3.89
N SER A 247 -4.10 17.55 3.56
CA SER A 247 -4.21 19.00 3.47
C SER A 247 -5.23 19.43 2.40
N LYS A 248 -5.11 18.90 1.18
CA LYS A 248 -6.01 19.19 0.05
C LYS A 248 -7.44 18.78 0.36
N GLN A 249 -7.64 17.58 0.88
CA GLN A 249 -8.97 17.02 1.14
C GLN A 249 -9.66 17.66 2.35
N SER A 250 -8.89 18.11 3.34
CA SER A 250 -9.40 18.77 4.55
C SER A 250 -9.47 20.30 4.43
N GLY A 251 -8.83 20.89 3.42
CA GLY A 251 -8.77 22.34 3.24
C GLY A 251 -7.98 23.07 4.33
N VAL A 252 -6.95 22.40 4.92
CA VAL A 252 -6.11 22.93 5.99
C VAL A 252 -4.63 22.88 5.61
N GLY A 253 -3.84 23.82 6.15
CA GLY A 253 -2.38 23.79 6.01
C GLY A 253 -1.73 22.81 7.00
N VAL A 254 -0.55 22.33 6.64
CA VAL A 254 0.23 21.38 7.45
C VAL A 254 1.55 22.03 7.86
N ARG A 255 2.02 21.77 9.08
CA ARG A 255 3.34 22.15 9.58
C ARG A 255 4.04 20.93 10.16
N VAL A 256 5.18 20.59 9.58
CA VAL A 256 6.04 19.50 10.01
C VAL A 256 7.30 20.09 10.66
N TYR A 257 7.76 19.44 11.72
CA TYR A 257 9.02 19.74 12.40
C TYR A 257 9.96 18.56 12.15
N GLU A 258 11.06 18.79 11.44
CA GLU A 258 12.00 17.77 11.00
C GLU A 258 12.57 16.97 12.18
N ASP A 259 12.91 17.65 13.28
CA ASP A 259 13.43 17.07 14.51
C ASP A 259 12.43 16.15 15.25
N ARG A 260 11.18 16.11 14.81
CA ARG A 260 10.12 15.27 15.37
C ARG A 260 9.68 14.12 14.45
N LEU A 261 10.31 13.97 13.29
CA LEU A 261 10.04 12.83 12.41
C LEU A 261 10.56 11.55 13.05
N PRO A 262 9.71 10.49 13.15
CA PRO A 262 10.15 9.22 13.72
C PRO A 262 10.98 8.45 12.68
N VAL A 263 12.29 8.57 12.75
CA VAL A 263 13.25 7.85 11.91
C VAL A 263 14.08 6.93 12.80
N ASP A 264 14.18 5.67 12.41
CA ASP A 264 14.97 4.68 13.15
C ASP A 264 16.47 4.87 12.97
N VAL A 265 17.26 4.41 13.97
CA VAL A 265 18.73 4.52 13.95
C VAL A 265 19.34 3.78 12.76
N GLU A 266 18.83 2.60 12.38
CA GLU A 266 19.33 1.87 11.21
C GLU A 266 19.03 2.62 9.91
N THR A 267 17.88 3.27 9.82
CA THR A 267 17.52 4.12 8.69
C THR A 267 18.47 5.31 8.54
N HIS A 268 18.78 5.99 9.65
CA HIS A 268 19.78 7.08 9.66
C HIS A 268 21.16 6.58 9.23
N ARG A 269 21.63 5.49 9.84
CA ARG A 269 22.92 4.90 9.49
C ARG A 269 23.02 4.59 8.01
N MET A 270 22.01 3.91 7.46
CA MET A 270 21.99 3.56 6.04
C MET A 270 21.97 4.80 5.13
N ALA A 271 21.25 5.86 5.53
CA ALA A 271 21.24 7.12 4.78
C ALA A 271 22.60 7.86 4.79
N GLU A 272 23.42 7.65 5.82
CA GLU A 272 24.79 8.19 5.88
C GLU A 272 25.79 7.34 5.05
N GLU A 273 25.51 6.05 4.85
CA GLU A 273 26.34 5.12 4.09
C GLU A 273 26.12 5.20 2.57
N LEU A 274 24.98 5.71 2.10
CA LEU A 274 24.60 5.85 0.68
C LEU A 274 25.02 7.20 0.10
#